data_df16a1039aab18e330e5ed7f118de366
#
_entry.id   df16a1039aab18e330e5ed7f118de366
#
_cell.length_a   1.000
_cell.length_b   1.000
_cell.length_c   1.000
_cell.angle_alpha   90.00
_cell.angle_beta   90.00
_cell.angle_gamma   90.00
#
_symmetry.space_group_name_H-M   'P 1'
#
loop_
_entity.id
_entity.type
_entity.pdbx_description
1 polymer ?
#
loop_
_entity_poly.entity_id
_entity_poly.type
_entity_poly.pdbx_seq_one_letter_code
_entity_poly.pdbx_strand_id
1 'polypeptide(L)'
;MFPRILVTISAFLLVQMSLAQPMVGYFLSPQSELSKGRAFKSIEETSEIFLKGLTITPTRMEKKFNEFGNITSSVTYNSAGGKTNEIYCEYVNGENLVRKQTRSFVNHRGWQEEEVFITWDDCYSIPQKIEVKKNGQIWQSAKFITDSILKFESAEVFNSKGDHVFTERFTYMEASNIIKVMVFRANGAFNGSSTYPINHKESFTFESVKQTLNPNGDVMIETLSHAVSGDQAYYYEYEYDSQGNWIEKNTFQVNLSRGNRVTKKKLENKTTRKITYH
;
A
#
# COMPACT_ATOMS: atom_id res chain seq x y z
N MET A 1 -41.01 6.30 -6.67
CA MET A 1 -39.86 6.53 -7.56
C MET A 1 -38.66 6.92 -6.69
N PHE A 2 -37.89 5.93 -6.21
CA PHE A 2 -36.75 6.16 -5.31
C PHE A 2 -35.47 6.26 -6.14
N PRO A 3 -34.65 7.32 -5.97
CA PRO A 3 -33.38 7.40 -6.66
C PRO A 3 -32.40 6.38 -6.05
N ARG A 4 -31.84 5.54 -6.89
CA ARG A 4 -30.74 4.64 -6.56
C ARG A 4 -29.51 5.51 -6.24
N ILE A 5 -29.20 5.66 -4.93
CA ILE A 5 -27.90 6.20 -4.48
C ILE A 5 -26.89 5.08 -4.65
N LEU A 6 -26.08 5.19 -5.69
CA LEU A 6 -24.93 4.31 -5.93
C LEU A 6 -23.89 4.62 -4.86
N VAL A 7 -23.61 3.64 -4.01
CA VAL A 7 -22.57 3.73 -2.96
C VAL A 7 -21.20 3.63 -3.62
N THR A 8 -20.55 4.77 -3.82
CA THR A 8 -19.21 4.89 -4.42
C THR A 8 -18.10 4.92 -3.34
N ILE A 9 -18.05 3.97 -2.44
CA ILE A 9 -17.01 3.92 -1.39
C ILE A 9 -15.95 2.85 -1.66
N SER A 10 -16.18 1.92 -2.56
CA SER A 10 -15.17 0.92 -2.96
C SER A 10 -14.41 1.27 -4.24
N ALA A 11 -14.66 2.42 -4.83
CA ALA A 11 -14.12 2.79 -6.14
C ALA A 11 -12.66 3.28 -6.10
N PHE A 12 -12.12 3.66 -4.96
CA PHE A 12 -10.75 4.19 -4.91
C PHE A 12 -9.67 3.11 -5.04
N LEU A 13 -9.97 1.87 -4.71
CA LEU A 13 -9.07 0.73 -4.95
C LEU A 13 -9.27 0.07 -6.32
N LEU A 14 -10.37 0.36 -7.02
CA LEU A 14 -10.74 -0.31 -8.28
C LEU A 14 -10.42 0.48 -9.55
N VAL A 15 -10.17 1.77 -9.47
CA VAL A 15 -9.85 2.60 -10.67
C VAL A 15 -8.37 2.48 -11.09
N GLN A 16 -7.51 1.95 -10.26
CA GLN A 16 -6.11 1.65 -10.66
C GLN A 16 -5.96 0.34 -11.46
N MET A 17 -7.03 -0.39 -11.71
CA MET A 17 -6.95 -1.71 -12.40
C MET A 17 -6.74 -1.66 -13.92
N SER A 18 -6.60 -0.50 -14.55
CA SER A 18 -6.33 -0.42 -16.00
C SER A 18 -4.92 0.03 -16.37
N LEU A 19 -4.15 0.55 -15.44
CA LEU A 19 -2.72 0.78 -15.64
C LEU A 19 -1.98 -0.44 -15.07
N ALA A 20 -1.24 -1.14 -15.89
CA ALA A 20 -0.42 -2.26 -15.41
C ALA A 20 0.45 -1.74 -14.25
N GLN A 21 0.23 -2.30 -13.05
CA GLN A 21 1.08 -1.98 -11.91
C GLN A 21 2.51 -2.35 -12.30
N PRO A 22 3.50 -1.44 -12.18
CA PRO A 22 4.88 -1.79 -12.43
C PRO A 22 5.30 -3.03 -11.65
N MET A 23 6.05 -3.92 -12.30
CA MET A 23 6.50 -5.16 -11.66
C MET A 23 7.38 -4.89 -10.44
N VAL A 24 8.17 -3.82 -10.49
CA VAL A 24 8.96 -3.36 -9.35
C VAL A 24 8.10 -3.00 -8.14
N GLY A 25 6.86 -2.61 -8.32
CA GLY A 25 5.92 -2.30 -7.25
C GLY A 25 5.65 -3.48 -6.31
N TYR A 26 5.84 -4.71 -6.77
CA TYR A 26 5.68 -5.88 -5.91
C TYR A 26 6.72 -5.95 -4.79
N PHE A 27 7.89 -5.37 -4.97
CA PHE A 27 8.91 -5.35 -3.95
C PHE A 27 9.16 -3.95 -3.35
N LEU A 28 8.92 -2.85 -4.10
CA LEU A 28 9.02 -1.49 -3.58
C LEU A 28 7.81 -1.06 -2.75
N SER A 29 6.68 -1.77 -2.83
CA SER A 29 5.54 -1.50 -1.95
C SER A 29 5.84 -1.97 -0.53
N PRO A 30 5.67 -1.12 0.49
CA PRO A 30 6.02 -1.45 1.85
C PRO A 30 5.25 -2.69 2.33
N GLN A 31 5.99 -3.71 2.75
CA GLN A 31 5.48 -4.91 3.42
C GLN A 31 5.78 -4.85 4.93
N SER A 32 5.99 -3.66 5.47
CA SER A 32 6.36 -3.40 6.86
C SER A 32 5.49 -2.31 7.47
N GLU A 33 5.35 -2.32 8.78
CA GLU A 33 4.84 -1.20 9.57
C GLU A 33 5.91 -0.74 10.54
N LEU A 34 6.14 0.58 10.59
CA LEU A 34 7.10 1.17 11.51
C LEU A 34 6.53 1.17 12.92
N SER A 35 7.25 0.55 13.84
CA SER A 35 7.00 0.64 15.27
C SER A 35 7.85 1.73 15.90
N LYS A 36 7.31 2.40 16.90
CA LYS A 36 8.07 3.26 17.81
C LYS A 36 8.43 2.42 19.03
N GLY A 37 9.71 2.32 19.36
CA GLY A 37 10.20 1.46 20.46
C GLY A 37 10.36 -0.02 20.05
N ARG A 38 9.62 -0.94 20.69
CA ARG A 38 9.76 -2.39 20.44
C ARG A 38 9.09 -2.79 19.12
N ALA A 39 9.68 -3.79 18.44
CA ALA A 39 9.11 -4.34 17.21
C ALA A 39 7.74 -4.98 17.44
N PHE A 40 6.82 -4.78 16.50
CA PHE A 40 5.51 -5.43 16.53
C PHE A 40 5.65 -6.94 16.34
N LYS A 41 4.90 -7.71 17.12
CA LYS A 41 4.67 -9.14 16.90
C LYS A 41 3.35 -9.36 16.19
N SER A 42 2.30 -8.66 16.62
CA SER A 42 1.00 -8.67 15.94
C SER A 42 0.23 -7.37 16.19
N ILE A 43 -0.63 -7.05 15.23
CA ILE A 43 -1.63 -5.99 15.33
C ILE A 43 -2.99 -6.57 14.94
N GLU A 44 -3.99 -6.42 15.81
CA GLU A 44 -5.39 -6.58 15.46
C GLU A 44 -6.01 -5.19 15.33
N GLU A 45 -6.52 -4.87 14.14
CA GLU A 45 -7.08 -3.57 13.79
C GLU A 45 -8.57 -3.71 13.51
N THR A 46 -9.39 -2.85 14.11
CA THR A 46 -10.82 -2.76 13.84
C THR A 46 -11.16 -1.38 13.35
N SER A 47 -11.86 -1.29 12.20
CA SER A 47 -12.23 -0.03 11.56
C SER A 47 -13.76 0.10 11.47
N GLU A 48 -14.29 1.20 11.97
CA GLU A 48 -15.70 1.59 11.92
C GLU A 48 -15.86 2.79 10.97
N ILE A 49 -16.77 2.69 9.99
CA ILE A 49 -17.01 3.76 9.02
C ILE A 49 -18.35 4.44 9.35
N PHE A 50 -18.38 5.76 9.36
CA PHE A 50 -19.54 6.57 9.68
C PHE A 50 -20.07 7.29 8.44
N LEU A 51 -21.20 6.87 7.89
CA LEU A 51 -21.86 7.49 6.74
C LEU A 51 -23.20 8.08 7.16
N LYS A 52 -23.36 9.42 7.03
CA LYS A 52 -24.66 10.16 7.19
C LYS A 52 -25.69 9.49 8.10
N GLY A 53 -25.33 9.26 9.37
CA GLY A 53 -26.23 8.68 10.38
C GLY A 53 -26.32 7.13 10.39
N LEU A 54 -25.53 6.46 9.58
CA LEU A 54 -25.36 5.02 9.58
C LEU A 54 -23.95 4.66 10.05
N THR A 55 -23.85 3.82 11.08
CA THR A 55 -22.59 3.15 11.40
C THR A 55 -22.52 1.88 10.58
N ILE A 56 -21.51 1.78 9.72
CA ILE A 56 -21.25 0.54 8.98
C ILE A 56 -20.59 -0.43 9.95
N THR A 57 -21.05 -1.68 9.94
CA THR A 57 -20.50 -2.74 10.77
C THR A 57 -18.98 -2.81 10.61
N PRO A 58 -18.23 -2.90 11.72
CA PRO A 58 -16.78 -2.82 11.69
C PRO A 58 -16.15 -3.95 10.86
N THR A 59 -15.07 -3.62 10.17
CA THR A 59 -14.18 -4.59 9.55
C THR A 59 -12.99 -4.83 10.46
N ARG A 60 -12.42 -6.05 10.40
CA ARG A 60 -11.26 -6.42 11.20
C ARG A 60 -10.11 -6.84 10.31
N MET A 61 -8.89 -6.48 10.72
CA MET A 61 -7.65 -6.92 10.08
C MET A 61 -6.69 -7.44 11.15
N GLU A 62 -6.08 -8.58 10.89
CA GLU A 62 -5.04 -9.15 11.72
C GLU A 62 -3.73 -9.17 10.94
N LYS A 63 -2.66 -8.62 11.52
CA LYS A 63 -1.30 -8.62 10.96
C LYS A 63 -0.34 -9.32 11.90
N LYS A 64 0.60 -10.08 11.34
CA LYS A 64 1.73 -10.66 12.07
C LYS A 64 3.02 -10.19 11.42
N PHE A 65 4.05 -10.03 12.25
CA PHE A 65 5.34 -9.49 11.85
C PHE A 65 6.46 -10.42 12.30
N ASN A 66 7.58 -10.36 11.58
CA ASN A 66 8.85 -10.92 12.06
C ASN A 66 9.58 -9.90 12.95
N GLU A 67 10.71 -10.28 13.51
CA GLU A 67 11.53 -9.44 14.40
C GLU A 67 12.09 -8.19 13.71
N PHE A 68 12.17 -8.18 12.37
CA PHE A 68 12.61 -7.05 11.56
C PHE A 68 11.48 -6.05 11.24
N GLY A 69 10.24 -6.31 11.71
CA GLY A 69 9.06 -5.47 11.47
C GLY A 69 8.37 -5.72 10.12
N ASN A 70 8.76 -6.75 9.38
CA ASN A 70 8.16 -7.10 8.11
C ASN A 70 6.90 -7.95 8.31
N ILE A 71 5.84 -7.68 7.54
CA ILE A 71 4.57 -8.43 7.60
C ILE A 71 4.77 -9.86 7.09
N THR A 72 4.54 -10.85 7.93
CA THR A 72 4.54 -12.27 7.53
C THR A 72 3.16 -12.77 7.16
N SER A 73 2.11 -12.18 7.74
CA SER A 73 0.73 -12.43 7.32
C SER A 73 -0.17 -11.23 7.60
N SER A 74 -1.19 -11.05 6.75
CA SER A 74 -2.27 -10.10 6.97
C SER A 74 -3.59 -10.73 6.51
N VAL A 75 -4.60 -10.72 7.39
CA VAL A 75 -5.92 -11.29 7.10
C VAL A 75 -6.98 -10.24 7.38
N THR A 76 -7.81 -9.97 6.37
CA THR A 76 -8.95 -9.03 6.48
C THR A 76 -10.25 -9.81 6.56
N TYR A 77 -11.12 -9.39 7.47
CA TYR A 77 -12.44 -9.96 7.69
C TYR A 77 -13.51 -8.92 7.37
N ASN A 78 -14.61 -9.36 6.79
CA ASN A 78 -15.81 -8.54 6.66
C ASN A 78 -16.54 -8.43 7.99
N SER A 79 -17.60 -7.66 8.02
CA SER A 79 -18.46 -7.43 9.20
C SER A 79 -19.13 -8.70 9.74
N ALA A 80 -19.31 -9.73 8.92
CA ALA A 80 -19.87 -11.02 9.32
C ALA A 80 -18.80 -12.00 9.86
N GLY A 81 -17.52 -11.57 9.91
CA GLY A 81 -16.40 -12.40 10.34
C GLY A 81 -15.83 -13.32 9.26
N GLY A 82 -16.34 -13.24 8.03
CA GLY A 82 -15.81 -13.99 6.90
C GLY A 82 -14.53 -13.36 6.37
N LYS A 83 -13.53 -14.18 6.03
CA LYS A 83 -12.28 -13.70 5.42
C LYS A 83 -12.56 -13.15 4.02
N THR A 84 -11.97 -12.01 3.70
CA THR A 84 -12.08 -11.35 2.39
C THR A 84 -10.74 -11.18 1.68
N ASN A 85 -9.65 -11.07 2.45
CA ASN A 85 -8.31 -10.99 1.91
C ASN A 85 -7.32 -11.67 2.84
N GLU A 86 -6.35 -12.38 2.27
CA GLU A 86 -5.26 -13.04 2.98
C GLU A 86 -3.96 -12.73 2.23
N ILE A 87 -2.94 -12.28 2.96
CA ILE A 87 -1.59 -12.06 2.45
C ILE A 87 -0.64 -12.87 3.31
N TYR A 88 0.27 -13.60 2.68
CA TYR A 88 1.36 -14.31 3.31
C TYR A 88 2.67 -13.93 2.63
N CYS A 89 3.69 -13.62 3.45
CA CYS A 89 5.00 -13.20 2.97
C CYS A 89 6.09 -14.09 3.59
N GLU A 90 7.02 -14.53 2.75
CA GLU A 90 8.20 -15.30 3.13
C GLU A 90 9.44 -14.45 2.86
N TYR A 91 10.37 -14.44 3.79
CA TYR A 91 11.59 -13.64 3.74
C TYR A 91 12.80 -14.51 3.89
N VAL A 92 13.87 -14.19 3.15
CA VAL A 92 15.21 -14.69 3.43
C VAL A 92 15.94 -13.67 4.31
N ASN A 93 16.74 -14.14 5.28
CA ASN A 93 17.45 -13.31 6.26
C ASN A 93 16.53 -12.34 7.04
N GLY A 94 15.22 -12.64 7.08
CA GLY A 94 14.22 -11.83 7.78
C GLY A 94 13.83 -10.50 7.09
N GLU A 95 14.54 -10.05 6.07
CA GLU A 95 14.35 -8.75 5.42
C GLU A 95 13.96 -8.86 3.96
N ASN A 96 14.59 -9.73 3.18
CA ASN A 96 14.37 -9.81 1.75
C ASN A 96 13.18 -10.70 1.41
N LEU A 97 12.15 -10.09 0.84
CA LEU A 97 10.94 -10.79 0.40
C LEU A 97 11.28 -11.75 -0.75
N VAL A 98 11.02 -13.04 -0.57
CA VAL A 98 11.21 -14.06 -1.62
C VAL A 98 9.89 -14.55 -2.20
N ARG A 99 8.83 -14.54 -1.40
CA ARG A 99 7.48 -14.93 -1.84
C ARG A 99 6.41 -14.10 -1.16
N LYS A 100 5.42 -13.68 -1.94
CA LYS A 100 4.17 -13.11 -1.45
C LYS A 100 3.00 -13.83 -2.09
N GLN A 101 2.11 -14.35 -1.28
CA GLN A 101 0.84 -14.93 -1.72
C GLN A 101 -0.29 -14.03 -1.28
N THR A 102 -1.16 -13.65 -2.20
CA THR A 102 -2.36 -12.86 -1.93
C THR A 102 -3.57 -13.66 -2.38
N ARG A 103 -4.54 -13.85 -1.49
CA ARG A 103 -5.83 -14.46 -1.80
C ARG A 103 -6.92 -13.45 -1.50
N SER A 104 -7.74 -13.14 -2.49
CA SER A 104 -8.82 -12.16 -2.36
C SER A 104 -10.15 -12.78 -2.77
N PHE A 105 -11.18 -12.57 -1.96
CA PHE A 105 -12.53 -13.01 -2.28
C PHE A 105 -13.23 -11.97 -3.16
N VAL A 106 -13.54 -12.35 -4.38
CA VAL A 106 -14.24 -11.49 -5.34
C VAL A 106 -15.66 -12.01 -5.49
N ASN A 107 -16.66 -11.15 -5.23
CA ASN A 107 -18.06 -11.47 -5.42
C ASN A 107 -18.29 -12.04 -6.84
N HIS A 108 -19.03 -13.12 -6.96
CA HIS A 108 -19.34 -13.85 -8.19
C HIS A 108 -18.18 -14.66 -8.81
N ARG A 109 -16.93 -14.54 -8.31
CA ARG A 109 -15.76 -15.29 -8.82
C ARG A 109 -15.13 -16.20 -7.78
N GLY A 110 -15.51 -16.04 -6.49
CA GLY A 110 -14.89 -16.76 -5.39
C GLY A 110 -13.47 -16.25 -5.09
N TRP A 111 -12.64 -17.11 -4.52
CA TRP A 111 -11.25 -16.79 -4.19
C TRP A 111 -10.39 -16.71 -5.44
N GLN A 112 -9.66 -15.60 -5.55
CA GLN A 112 -8.61 -15.38 -6.56
C GLN A 112 -7.27 -15.39 -5.86
N GLU A 113 -6.27 -16.01 -6.48
CA GLU A 113 -4.93 -16.12 -5.91
C GLU A 113 -3.90 -15.47 -6.83
N GLU A 114 -3.00 -14.70 -6.22
CA GLU A 114 -1.82 -14.14 -6.86
C GLU A 114 -0.59 -14.51 -6.03
N GLU A 115 0.42 -15.05 -6.66
CA GLU A 115 1.71 -15.34 -6.06
C GLU A 115 2.81 -14.57 -6.77
N VAL A 116 3.67 -13.97 -5.98
CA VAL A 116 4.85 -13.24 -6.45
C VAL A 116 6.07 -13.94 -5.92
N PHE A 117 7.00 -14.27 -6.80
CA PHE A 117 8.31 -14.84 -6.47
C PHE A 117 9.39 -13.85 -6.86
N ILE A 118 10.32 -13.60 -5.94
CA ILE A 118 11.45 -12.71 -6.16
C ILE A 118 12.72 -13.51 -6.04
N THR A 119 13.51 -13.52 -7.10
CA THR A 119 14.85 -14.11 -7.12
C THR A 119 15.85 -12.99 -6.89
N TRP A 120 16.71 -13.17 -5.90
CA TRP A 120 17.77 -12.24 -5.53
C TRP A 120 19.11 -12.72 -6.10
N ASP A 121 20.11 -11.84 -6.13
CA ASP A 121 21.51 -12.22 -6.36
C ASP A 121 22.06 -13.07 -5.20
N ASP A 122 23.24 -13.64 -5.36
CA ASP A 122 23.85 -14.54 -4.37
C ASP A 122 24.13 -13.86 -3.02
N CYS A 123 24.24 -12.53 -3.02
CA CYS A 123 24.44 -11.71 -1.81
C CYS A 123 23.13 -11.18 -1.22
N TYR A 124 21.99 -11.48 -1.81
CA TYR A 124 20.66 -10.95 -1.44
C TYR A 124 20.60 -9.41 -1.42
N SER A 125 21.39 -8.76 -2.26
CA SER A 125 21.51 -7.32 -2.30
C SER A 125 20.57 -6.70 -3.35
N ILE A 126 20.32 -7.43 -4.46
CA ILE A 126 19.57 -6.93 -5.60
C ILE A 126 18.61 -8.01 -6.12
N PRO A 127 17.32 -7.71 -6.27
CA PRO A 127 16.40 -8.58 -6.97
C PRO A 127 16.77 -8.64 -8.48
N GLN A 128 16.96 -9.85 -8.98
CA GLN A 128 17.30 -10.12 -10.37
C GLN A 128 16.06 -10.39 -11.22
N LYS A 129 15.05 -11.05 -10.62
CA LYS A 129 13.85 -11.46 -11.32
C LYS A 129 12.64 -11.38 -10.39
N ILE A 130 11.52 -10.97 -10.96
CA ILE A 130 10.18 -11.15 -10.36
C ILE A 130 9.35 -12.04 -11.30
N GLU A 131 8.61 -12.97 -10.72
CA GLU A 131 7.62 -13.79 -11.40
C GLU A 131 6.27 -13.70 -10.69
N VAL A 132 5.22 -13.39 -11.41
CA VAL A 132 3.86 -13.30 -10.90
C VAL A 132 3.02 -14.41 -11.48
N LYS A 133 2.38 -15.20 -10.61
CA LYS A 133 1.38 -16.22 -10.98
C LYS A 133 0.00 -15.77 -10.55
N LYS A 134 -1.00 -16.04 -11.37
CA LYS A 134 -2.42 -15.89 -11.03
C LYS A 134 -3.11 -17.23 -11.15
N ASN A 135 -3.73 -17.67 -10.06
CA ASN A 135 -4.39 -18.98 -9.98
C ASN A 135 -3.45 -20.13 -10.46
N GLY A 136 -2.19 -20.10 -10.02
CA GLY A 136 -1.17 -21.11 -10.34
C GLY A 136 -0.51 -20.99 -11.73
N GLN A 137 -0.96 -20.09 -12.60
CA GLN A 137 -0.39 -19.91 -13.94
C GLN A 137 0.48 -18.65 -13.99
N ILE A 138 1.64 -18.71 -14.66
CA ILE A 138 2.47 -17.55 -14.89
C ILE A 138 1.67 -16.50 -15.63
N TRP A 139 1.60 -15.30 -15.05
CA TRP A 139 0.95 -14.13 -15.64
C TRP A 139 1.98 -13.23 -16.31
N GLN A 140 3.00 -12.85 -15.56
CA GLN A 140 4.09 -11.98 -16.02
C GLN A 140 5.39 -12.32 -15.29
N SER A 141 6.52 -11.94 -15.89
CA SER A 141 7.83 -11.93 -15.22
C SER A 141 8.60 -10.68 -15.61
N ALA A 142 9.52 -10.25 -14.75
CA ALA A 142 10.43 -9.14 -15.03
C ALA A 142 11.87 -9.53 -14.74
N LYS A 143 12.81 -9.05 -15.55
CA LYS A 143 14.25 -9.11 -15.30
C LYS A 143 14.76 -7.70 -15.10
N PHE A 144 15.54 -7.48 -14.04
CA PHE A 144 16.11 -6.19 -13.71
C PHE A 144 17.48 -6.01 -14.33
N ILE A 145 17.74 -4.80 -14.79
CA ILE A 145 19.03 -4.33 -15.28
C ILE A 145 19.48 -3.23 -14.31
N THR A 146 20.68 -3.39 -13.76
CA THR A 146 21.28 -2.44 -12.82
C THR A 146 22.44 -1.70 -13.45
N ASP A 147 22.70 -0.48 -12.97
CA ASP A 147 23.89 0.28 -13.29
C ASP A 147 25.14 -0.23 -12.52
N SER A 148 26.28 0.46 -12.73
CA SER A 148 27.54 0.11 -12.08
C SER A 148 27.59 0.30 -10.57
N ILE A 149 26.62 1.03 -10.00
CA ILE A 149 26.47 1.27 -8.55
C ILE A 149 25.27 0.52 -7.96
N LEU A 150 24.82 -0.53 -8.67
CA LEU A 150 23.78 -1.46 -8.27
C LEU A 150 22.39 -0.81 -8.08
N LYS A 151 22.13 0.36 -8.70
CA LYS A 151 20.77 0.91 -8.82
C LYS A 151 20.08 0.34 -10.04
N PHE A 152 18.77 0.16 -9.98
CA PHE A 152 18.00 -0.25 -11.15
C PHE A 152 18.02 0.84 -12.20
N GLU A 153 18.39 0.47 -13.41
CA GLU A 153 18.30 1.31 -14.60
C GLU A 153 16.98 1.05 -15.32
N SER A 154 16.67 -0.24 -15.52
CA SER A 154 15.45 -0.68 -16.18
C SER A 154 15.02 -2.07 -15.74
N ALA A 155 13.79 -2.44 -16.12
CA ALA A 155 13.31 -3.81 -16.05
C ALA A 155 12.58 -4.17 -17.35
N GLU A 156 12.87 -5.34 -17.89
CA GLU A 156 12.16 -5.91 -19.02
C GLU A 156 11.05 -6.83 -18.51
N VAL A 157 9.80 -6.56 -18.94
CA VAL A 157 8.62 -7.29 -18.53
C VAL A 157 8.11 -8.18 -19.65
N PHE A 158 7.89 -9.44 -19.33
CA PHE A 158 7.46 -10.48 -20.25
C PHE A 158 6.08 -11.01 -19.87
N ASN A 159 5.26 -11.39 -20.85
CA ASN A 159 3.99 -12.07 -20.65
C ASN A 159 4.20 -13.59 -20.36
N SER A 160 3.11 -14.32 -20.19
CA SER A 160 3.12 -15.77 -19.94
C SER A 160 3.72 -16.62 -21.06
N LYS A 161 3.83 -16.06 -22.28
CA LYS A 161 4.44 -16.73 -23.44
C LYS A 161 5.93 -16.44 -23.60
N GLY A 162 6.45 -15.51 -22.76
CA GLY A 162 7.83 -15.04 -22.86
C GLY A 162 8.03 -13.90 -23.84
N ASP A 163 6.95 -13.30 -24.39
CA ASP A 163 7.07 -12.13 -25.24
C ASP A 163 7.31 -10.89 -24.37
N HIS A 164 8.25 -10.02 -24.81
CA HIS A 164 8.49 -8.73 -24.18
C HIS A 164 7.28 -7.81 -24.39
N VAL A 165 6.69 -7.30 -23.30
CA VAL A 165 5.47 -6.49 -23.35
C VAL A 165 5.64 -5.07 -22.84
N PHE A 166 6.52 -4.87 -21.85
CA PHE A 166 6.81 -3.57 -21.26
C PHE A 166 8.29 -3.44 -20.90
N THR A 167 8.75 -2.19 -20.89
CA THR A 167 10.02 -1.79 -20.25
C THR A 167 9.70 -0.79 -19.15
N GLU A 168 10.16 -1.04 -17.95
CA GLU A 168 10.12 -0.09 -16.83
C GLU A 168 11.45 0.63 -16.74
N ARG A 169 11.45 1.97 -16.61
CA ARG A 169 12.65 2.80 -16.43
C ARG A 169 12.58 3.52 -15.10
N PHE A 170 13.70 3.58 -14.42
CA PHE A 170 13.78 4.11 -13.05
C PHE A 170 14.50 5.45 -13.03
N THR A 171 13.94 6.40 -12.28
CA THR A 171 14.55 7.69 -11.99
C THR A 171 14.56 7.91 -10.49
N TYR A 172 15.73 8.09 -9.90
CA TYR A 172 15.90 8.30 -8.46
C TYR A 172 15.93 9.79 -8.16
N MET A 173 15.10 10.21 -7.22
CA MET A 173 15.05 11.56 -6.66
C MET A 173 15.37 11.45 -5.16
N GLU A 174 16.65 11.29 -4.84
CA GLU A 174 17.13 10.96 -3.48
C GLU A 174 16.75 12.01 -2.46
N ALA A 175 16.86 13.31 -2.81
CA ALA A 175 16.47 14.42 -1.92
C ALA A 175 14.99 14.37 -1.48
N SER A 176 14.14 13.67 -2.23
CA SER A 176 12.70 13.52 -1.95
C SER A 176 12.34 12.10 -1.50
N ASN A 177 13.33 11.21 -1.32
CA ASN A 177 13.12 9.79 -1.03
C ASN A 177 12.20 9.09 -2.05
N ILE A 178 12.36 9.37 -3.35
CA ILE A 178 11.43 8.91 -4.41
C ILE A 178 12.17 8.14 -5.50
N ILE A 179 11.59 7.00 -5.90
CA ILE A 179 11.85 6.34 -7.19
C ILE A 179 10.62 6.56 -8.08
N LYS A 180 10.80 7.22 -9.21
CA LYS A 180 9.79 7.30 -10.26
C LYS A 180 10.02 6.19 -11.27
N VAL A 181 8.99 5.40 -11.53
CA VAL A 181 8.98 4.29 -12.48
C VAL A 181 8.12 4.68 -13.66
N MET A 182 8.70 4.76 -14.84
CA MET A 182 8.01 5.03 -16.10
C MET A 182 7.88 3.72 -16.88
N VAL A 183 6.66 3.39 -17.31
CA VAL A 183 6.33 2.16 -18.04
C VAL A 183 6.15 2.50 -19.50
N PHE A 184 6.86 1.77 -20.36
CA PHE A 184 6.76 1.86 -21.82
C PHE A 184 6.32 0.51 -22.39
N ARG A 185 5.47 0.52 -23.40
CA ARG A 185 5.10 -0.69 -24.15
C ARG A 185 6.31 -1.17 -24.97
N ALA A 186 6.30 -2.42 -25.43
CA ALA A 186 7.36 -2.97 -26.27
C ALA A 186 7.66 -2.16 -27.54
N ASN A 187 6.69 -1.41 -28.07
CA ASN A 187 6.87 -0.49 -29.19
C ASN A 187 7.43 0.89 -28.80
N GLY A 188 7.83 1.09 -27.55
CA GLY A 188 8.35 2.35 -27.03
C GLY A 188 7.28 3.38 -26.60
N ALA A 189 6.00 3.13 -26.81
CA ALA A 189 4.94 4.06 -26.40
C ALA A 189 4.82 4.15 -24.87
N PHE A 190 4.75 5.36 -24.34
CA PHE A 190 4.52 5.59 -22.90
C PHE A 190 3.17 5.01 -22.46
N ASN A 191 3.17 4.25 -21.37
CA ASN A 191 1.98 3.58 -20.85
C ASN A 191 1.52 4.13 -19.48
N GLY A 192 2.43 4.76 -18.73
CA GLY A 192 2.11 5.33 -17.41
C GLY A 192 3.34 5.45 -16.53
N SER A 193 3.14 6.01 -15.34
CA SER A 193 4.20 6.08 -14.33
C SER A 193 3.64 5.86 -12.93
N SER A 194 4.50 5.37 -12.04
CA SER A 194 4.23 5.21 -10.61
C SER A 194 5.40 5.72 -9.81
N THR A 195 5.15 6.05 -8.55
CA THR A 195 6.15 6.62 -7.64
C THR A 195 6.19 5.76 -6.38
N TYR A 196 7.38 5.45 -5.91
CA TYR A 196 7.64 4.63 -4.73
C TYR A 196 8.67 5.29 -3.83
N PRO A 197 8.69 5.02 -2.52
CA PRO A 197 9.78 5.45 -1.65
C PRO A 197 11.07 4.67 -1.96
N ILE A 198 12.24 5.34 -1.87
CA ILE A 198 13.55 4.67 -1.88
C ILE A 198 13.74 3.89 -0.59
N ASN A 199 13.45 4.56 0.53
CA ASN A 199 13.52 3.99 1.87
C ASN A 199 12.14 4.10 2.54
N HIS A 200 11.47 2.98 2.76
CA HIS A 200 10.13 3.00 3.39
C HIS A 200 10.18 3.29 4.89
N LYS A 201 11.36 3.29 5.52
CA LYS A 201 11.54 3.70 6.93
C LYS A 201 11.59 5.22 7.10
N GLU A 202 11.64 5.97 6.00
CA GLU A 202 11.62 7.42 5.96
C GLU A 202 10.27 7.95 5.50
N SER A 203 9.94 9.17 5.90
CA SER A 203 8.71 9.82 5.48
C SER A 203 8.71 10.03 3.96
N PHE A 204 7.58 9.72 3.35
CA PHE A 204 7.35 9.86 1.93
C PHE A 204 5.96 10.47 1.70
N THR A 205 5.87 11.47 0.83
CA THR A 205 4.61 12.12 0.51
C THR A 205 4.49 12.30 -1.00
N PHE A 206 3.36 11.91 -1.57
CA PHE A 206 3.07 12.17 -2.99
C PHE A 206 2.95 13.68 -3.26
N GLU A 207 3.34 14.15 -4.43
CA GLU A 207 3.26 15.58 -4.82
C GLU A 207 1.85 16.16 -4.71
N SER A 208 0.81 15.34 -4.95
CA SER A 208 -0.60 15.71 -4.84
C SER A 208 -1.14 15.73 -3.41
N VAL A 209 -0.32 15.35 -2.42
CA VAL A 209 -0.70 15.23 -1.02
C VAL A 209 0.15 16.18 -0.18
N LYS A 210 -0.51 17.06 0.58
CA LYS A 210 0.17 17.91 1.57
C LYS A 210 -0.16 17.40 2.96
N GLN A 211 0.86 17.19 3.77
CA GLN A 211 0.71 16.67 5.13
C GLN A 211 1.32 17.60 6.17
N THR A 212 0.66 17.69 7.31
CA THR A 212 1.20 18.31 8.53
C THR A 212 1.27 17.21 9.59
N LEU A 213 2.41 17.06 10.23
CA LEU A 213 2.64 16.04 11.25
C LEU A 213 2.34 16.59 12.65
N ASN A 214 1.93 15.71 13.56
CA ASN A 214 1.85 15.99 14.98
C ASN A 214 3.22 15.82 15.66
N PRO A 215 3.38 16.15 16.95
CA PRO A 215 4.65 16.00 17.67
C PRO A 215 5.18 14.54 17.72
N ASN A 216 4.32 13.55 17.55
CA ASN A 216 4.71 12.14 17.49
C ASN A 216 5.15 11.70 16.09
N GLY A 217 5.11 12.58 15.08
CA GLY A 217 5.48 12.29 13.70
C GLY A 217 4.38 11.63 12.87
N ASP A 218 3.14 11.50 13.41
CA ASP A 218 2.00 10.98 12.68
C ASP A 218 1.27 12.12 11.94
N VAL A 219 0.62 11.79 10.81
CA VAL A 219 -0.11 12.78 10.00
C VAL A 219 -1.28 13.36 10.78
N MET A 220 -1.27 14.66 11.04
CA MET A 220 -2.36 15.37 11.72
C MET A 220 -3.37 15.99 10.74
N ILE A 221 -2.87 16.59 9.65
CA ILE A 221 -3.70 17.13 8.59
C ILE A 221 -3.18 16.62 7.26
N GLU A 222 -4.07 16.19 6.40
CA GLU A 222 -3.77 15.77 5.03
C GLU A 222 -4.70 16.50 4.06
N THR A 223 -4.14 17.05 2.99
CA THR A 223 -4.89 17.67 1.91
C THR A 223 -4.57 16.96 0.61
N LEU A 224 -5.61 16.45 -0.04
CA LEU A 224 -5.54 15.77 -1.32
C LEU A 224 -6.05 16.72 -2.40
N SER A 225 -5.20 17.03 -3.38
CA SER A 225 -5.61 17.86 -4.52
C SER A 225 -6.13 16.96 -5.64
N HIS A 226 -7.41 17.12 -5.98
CA HIS A 226 -8.06 16.38 -7.06
C HIS A 226 -8.50 17.33 -8.18
N ALA A 227 -8.08 17.03 -9.40
CA ALA A 227 -8.40 17.84 -10.58
C ALA A 227 -9.92 17.96 -10.87
N VAL A 228 -10.72 16.97 -10.46
CA VAL A 228 -12.16 16.88 -10.79
C VAL A 228 -13.06 17.21 -9.61
N SER A 229 -12.70 16.77 -8.39
CA SER A 229 -13.55 16.91 -7.19
C SER A 229 -13.18 18.09 -6.28
N GLY A 230 -12.13 18.83 -6.62
CA GLY A 230 -11.54 19.85 -5.76
C GLY A 230 -10.74 19.26 -4.60
N ASP A 231 -10.13 20.13 -3.80
CA ASP A 231 -9.30 19.72 -2.68
C ASP A 231 -10.15 19.11 -1.57
N GLN A 232 -9.70 17.97 -1.04
CA GLN A 232 -10.26 17.30 0.13
C GLN A 232 -9.27 17.38 1.28
N ALA A 233 -9.74 17.67 2.47
CA ALA A 233 -8.90 17.73 3.66
C ALA A 233 -9.40 16.78 4.74
N TYR A 234 -8.45 16.12 5.38
CA TYR A 234 -8.67 15.22 6.50
C TYR A 234 -7.86 15.69 7.71
N TYR A 235 -8.44 15.50 8.87
CA TYR A 235 -7.81 15.74 10.15
C TYR A 235 -7.85 14.45 10.96
N TYR A 236 -6.75 14.13 11.63
CA TYR A 236 -6.57 12.90 12.39
C TYR A 236 -6.31 13.19 13.85
N GLU A 237 -6.99 12.47 14.72
CA GLU A 237 -6.75 12.46 16.17
C GLU A 237 -6.29 11.05 16.57
N TYR A 238 -5.34 10.98 17.50
CA TYR A 238 -4.73 9.71 17.89
C TYR A 238 -4.68 9.57 19.40
N GLU A 239 -4.85 8.33 19.88
CA GLU A 239 -4.43 7.89 21.19
C GLU A 239 -3.24 6.94 21.05
N TYR A 240 -2.34 6.97 22.02
CA TYR A 240 -1.06 6.25 21.95
C TYR A 240 -0.90 5.32 23.14
N ASP A 241 -0.20 4.21 22.93
CA ASP A 241 0.28 3.35 24.01
C ASP A 241 1.56 3.92 24.66
N SER A 242 2.06 3.20 25.67
CA SER A 242 3.30 3.59 26.38
C SER A 242 4.57 3.52 25.54
N GLN A 243 4.55 2.86 24.36
CA GLN A 243 5.66 2.80 23.42
C GLN A 243 5.60 3.93 22.38
N GLY A 244 4.55 4.76 22.40
CA GLY A 244 4.31 5.84 21.44
C GLY A 244 3.68 5.40 20.12
N ASN A 245 3.19 4.16 20.04
CA ASN A 245 2.45 3.68 18.87
C ASN A 245 0.97 4.00 19.04
N TRP A 246 0.30 4.45 17.97
CA TRP A 246 -1.10 4.77 18.06
C TRP A 246 -1.97 3.50 18.21
N ILE A 247 -2.93 3.57 19.12
CA ILE A 247 -3.89 2.49 19.42
C ILE A 247 -5.31 2.87 19.03
N GLU A 248 -5.59 4.16 18.88
CA GLU A 248 -6.83 4.67 18.31
C GLU A 248 -6.52 5.80 17.33
N LYS A 249 -7.22 5.82 16.20
CA LYS A 249 -7.17 6.89 15.20
C LYS A 249 -8.57 7.25 14.76
N ASN A 250 -8.94 8.50 14.96
CA ASN A 250 -10.18 9.09 14.46
C ASN A 250 -9.88 9.92 13.21
N THR A 251 -10.55 9.62 12.11
CA THR A 251 -10.41 10.32 10.83
C THR A 251 -11.63 11.20 10.60
N PHE A 252 -11.39 12.50 10.45
CA PHE A 252 -12.42 13.49 10.17
C PHE A 252 -12.24 14.10 8.78
N GLN A 253 -13.30 14.13 8.00
CA GLN A 253 -13.37 15.05 6.87
C GLN A 253 -13.53 16.47 7.42
N VAL A 254 -12.74 17.44 6.92
CA VAL A 254 -12.70 18.78 7.45
C VAL A 254 -12.74 19.86 6.37
N ASN A 255 -13.20 21.06 6.75
CA ASN A 255 -12.97 22.28 5.97
C ASN A 255 -11.79 23.01 6.59
N LEU A 256 -10.88 23.51 5.74
CA LEU A 256 -9.75 24.33 6.16
C LEU A 256 -10.03 25.79 5.79
N SER A 257 -9.75 26.70 6.72
CA SER A 257 -9.68 28.14 6.47
C SER A 257 -8.23 28.57 6.19
N ARG A 258 -7.99 29.87 5.95
CA ARG A 258 -6.63 30.42 5.76
C ARG A 258 -5.71 29.99 6.92
N GLY A 259 -4.51 29.51 6.59
CA GLY A 259 -3.52 29.01 7.55
C GLY A 259 -3.78 27.60 8.07
N ASN A 260 -4.49 26.77 7.31
CA ASN A 260 -4.80 25.36 7.62
C ASN A 260 -5.60 25.16 8.94
N ARG A 261 -6.34 26.18 9.37
CA ARG A 261 -7.17 26.07 10.57
C ARG A 261 -8.42 25.23 10.28
N VAL A 262 -8.62 24.15 11.01
CA VAL A 262 -9.79 23.28 10.93
C VAL A 262 -11.03 24.01 11.42
N THR A 263 -12.09 24.11 10.59
CA THR A 263 -13.31 24.87 10.89
C THR A 263 -14.54 23.99 11.06
N LYS A 264 -14.62 22.85 10.37
CA LYS A 264 -15.70 21.87 10.52
C LYS A 264 -15.08 20.49 10.55
N LYS A 265 -15.57 19.63 11.45
CA LYS A 265 -15.16 18.24 11.57
C LYS A 265 -16.38 17.34 11.39
N LYS A 266 -16.27 16.34 10.56
CA LYS A 266 -17.23 15.25 10.41
C LYS A 266 -16.47 13.95 10.52
N LEU A 267 -16.76 13.16 11.56
CA LEU A 267 -16.15 11.85 11.73
C LEU A 267 -16.55 10.93 10.56
N GLU A 268 -15.57 10.32 9.93
CA GLU A 268 -15.76 9.37 8.83
C GLU A 268 -15.30 7.96 9.18
N ASN A 269 -14.24 7.87 9.98
CA ASN A 269 -13.69 6.57 10.36
C ASN A 269 -13.11 6.63 11.77
N LYS A 270 -13.29 5.55 12.53
CA LYS A 270 -12.60 5.26 13.78
C LYS A 270 -11.87 3.93 13.61
N THR A 271 -10.57 3.91 13.84
CA THR A 271 -9.75 2.70 13.82
C THR A 271 -9.13 2.48 15.19
N THR A 272 -9.25 1.27 15.71
CA THR A 272 -8.63 0.85 16.98
C THR A 272 -7.65 -0.28 16.73
N ARG A 273 -6.58 -0.36 17.53
CA ARG A 273 -5.54 -1.39 17.45
C ARG A 273 -5.31 -2.06 18.78
N LYS A 274 -5.17 -3.38 18.75
CA LYS A 274 -4.51 -4.16 19.82
C LYS A 274 -3.13 -4.56 19.32
N ILE A 275 -2.09 -4.10 20.00
CA ILE A 275 -0.70 -4.32 19.62
C ILE A 275 -0.05 -5.30 20.58
N THR A 276 0.67 -6.28 20.03
CA THR A 276 1.56 -7.18 20.79
C THR A 276 2.98 -6.98 20.28
N TYR A 277 3.94 -6.94 21.18
CA TYR A 277 5.36 -6.72 20.88
C TYR A 277 6.18 -8.01 21.03
N HIS A 278 7.31 -8.09 20.33
CA HIS A 278 8.31 -9.14 20.52
C HIS A 278 9.02 -9.05 21.87
#